data_f786cd5e012cc4629d06160448613a3c
#
_entry.id   f786cd5e012cc4629d06160448613a3c
#
_cell.length_a   1.000
_cell.length_b   1.000
_cell.length_c   1.000
_cell.angle_alpha   90.00
_cell.angle_beta   90.00
_cell.angle_gamma   90.00
#
_symmetry.space_group_name_H-M   'P 1'
#
loop_
_entity.id
_entity.type
_entity.pdbx_description
1 polymer ?
#
loop_
_entity_poly.entity_id
_entity_poly.type
_entity_poly.pdbx_seq_one_letter_code
_entity_poly.pdbx_strand_id
1 'polypeptide(L)'
;MAGSNLKTLAYTQIRRKIVSCEYAPGSNLNEEMLTSALGLSRTPVRDALGRLEQEGLVEIRPKKGVTVTPLTVTDINMIFELRRLYEPFILENYGHLLPAEQLNEFYQIFQTPPEDGFESERSSLAFYDLDEAFHAMIVQSCPNVYIRRSYEMIRTQNERFRHMTAATYVKRLEDSYTEHLEILRACLAQDWKDAAERMRIHIEKSRVAAVDRAFEYMKRTAE
;
A
#
# COMPACT_ATOMS: atom_id res chain seq x y z
N MET A 1 -11.56 15.47 -26.38
CA MET A 1 -10.56 14.41 -26.06
C MET A 1 -9.29 14.95 -25.40
N ALA A 2 -8.70 16.08 -25.83
CA ALA A 2 -7.47 16.62 -25.18
C ALA A 2 -7.63 17.00 -23.71
N GLY A 3 -8.75 17.58 -23.28
CA GLY A 3 -8.96 18.01 -21.90
C GLY A 3 -9.08 16.85 -20.89
N SER A 4 -9.59 15.69 -21.30
CA SER A 4 -9.66 14.49 -20.44
C SER A 4 -8.26 13.91 -20.17
N ASN A 5 -7.37 13.98 -21.15
CA ASN A 5 -5.98 13.50 -21.03
C ASN A 5 -5.18 14.36 -20.03
N LEU A 6 -5.34 15.69 -20.07
CA LEU A 6 -4.65 16.60 -19.16
C LEU A 6 -5.11 16.45 -17.69
N LYS A 7 -6.39 16.17 -17.46
CA LYS A 7 -6.92 15.88 -16.10
C LYS A 7 -6.34 14.58 -15.56
N THR A 8 -6.31 13.53 -16.38
CA THR A 8 -5.71 12.24 -16.02
C THR A 8 -4.22 12.38 -15.77
N LEU A 9 -3.50 13.14 -16.59
CA LEU A 9 -2.07 13.40 -16.42
C LEU A 9 -1.80 14.12 -15.07
N ALA A 10 -2.55 15.20 -14.79
CA ALA A 10 -2.41 15.93 -13.52
C ALA A 10 -2.66 15.01 -12.32
N TYR A 11 -3.75 14.26 -12.34
CA TYR A 11 -4.10 13.31 -11.30
C TYR A 11 -3.00 12.26 -11.08
N THR A 12 -2.55 11.59 -12.13
CA THR A 12 -1.54 10.53 -12.03
C THR A 12 -0.21 11.04 -11.48
N GLN A 13 0.24 12.22 -11.93
CA GLN A 13 1.50 12.78 -11.47
C GLN A 13 1.43 13.27 -10.02
N ILE A 14 0.35 13.96 -9.63
CA ILE A 14 0.21 14.43 -8.24
C ILE A 14 0.04 13.23 -7.31
N ARG A 15 -0.81 12.24 -7.68
CA ARG A 15 -1.01 11.02 -6.91
C ARG A 15 0.31 10.29 -6.67
N ARG A 16 1.11 10.08 -7.71
CA ARG A 16 2.41 9.42 -7.58
C ARG A 16 3.30 10.12 -6.56
N LYS A 17 3.40 11.45 -6.61
CA LYS A 17 4.24 12.24 -5.69
C LYS A 17 3.74 12.21 -4.24
N ILE A 18 2.41 12.11 -4.02
CA ILE A 18 1.84 11.94 -2.69
C ILE A 18 2.11 10.53 -2.17
N VAL A 19 1.91 9.51 -3.00
CA VAL A 19 2.10 8.10 -2.61
C VAL A 19 3.56 7.79 -2.33
N SER A 20 4.49 8.32 -3.13
CA SER A 20 5.93 8.21 -2.89
C SER A 20 6.47 9.12 -1.76
N CYS A 21 5.59 9.88 -1.10
CA CYS A 21 5.94 10.88 -0.09
C CYS A 21 6.92 11.98 -0.57
N GLU A 22 7.10 12.15 -1.89
CA GLU A 22 7.77 13.34 -2.44
C GLU A 22 7.02 14.63 -2.01
N TYR A 23 5.68 14.56 -1.99
CA TYR A 23 4.85 15.49 -1.24
C TYR A 23 4.55 14.87 0.13
N ALA A 24 5.28 15.32 1.13
CA ALA A 24 5.27 14.73 2.47
C ALA A 24 3.87 14.76 3.12
N PRO A 25 3.49 13.73 3.90
CA PRO A 25 2.28 13.77 4.72
C PRO A 25 2.23 15.03 5.60
N GLY A 26 1.10 15.73 5.62
CA GLY A 26 0.91 16.99 6.34
C GLY A 26 1.46 18.23 5.63
N SER A 27 2.15 18.10 4.50
CA SER A 27 2.67 19.26 3.76
C SER A 27 1.56 20.01 3.02
N ASN A 28 1.75 21.32 2.85
CA ASN A 28 0.83 22.17 2.10
C ASN A 28 1.21 22.19 0.62
N LEU A 29 0.22 21.96 -0.24
CA LEU A 29 0.34 22.08 -1.69
C LEU A 29 -0.29 23.39 -2.16
N ASN A 30 0.45 24.11 -2.99
CA ASN A 30 -0.03 25.33 -3.62
C ASN A 30 -0.43 25.03 -5.08
N GLU A 31 -1.66 25.42 -5.48
CA GLU A 31 -2.13 25.24 -6.85
C GLU A 31 -1.19 25.87 -7.89
N GLU A 32 -0.61 27.03 -7.58
CA GLU A 32 0.32 27.74 -8.47
C GLU A 32 1.62 26.95 -8.66
N MET A 33 2.16 26.41 -7.58
CA MET A 33 3.31 25.50 -7.63
C MET A 33 3.00 24.27 -8.49
N LEU A 34 1.83 23.64 -8.29
CA LEU A 34 1.42 22.45 -9.05
C LEU A 34 1.25 22.76 -10.55
N THR A 35 0.59 23.87 -10.89
CA THR A 35 0.42 24.28 -12.28
C THR A 35 1.76 24.55 -12.96
N SER A 36 2.69 25.21 -12.27
CA SER A 36 4.04 25.50 -12.76
C SER A 36 4.85 24.23 -12.94
N ALA A 37 4.84 23.34 -11.94
CA ALA A 37 5.61 22.09 -11.96
C ALA A 37 5.12 21.10 -13.03
N LEU A 38 3.81 21.11 -13.33
CA LEU A 38 3.21 20.21 -14.31
C LEU A 38 3.11 20.82 -15.72
N GLY A 39 3.32 22.12 -15.87
CA GLY A 39 3.07 22.83 -17.12
C GLY A 39 1.60 22.83 -17.55
N LEU A 40 0.68 22.78 -16.59
CA LEU A 40 -0.77 22.66 -16.84
C LEU A 40 -1.52 23.89 -16.31
N SER A 41 -2.70 24.15 -16.88
CA SER A 41 -3.59 25.20 -16.38
C SER A 41 -4.24 24.80 -15.03
N ARG A 42 -4.88 25.77 -14.35
CA ARG A 42 -5.54 25.56 -13.05
C ARG A 42 -6.67 24.52 -13.09
N THR A 43 -7.44 24.47 -14.20
CA THR A 43 -8.61 23.59 -14.30
C THR A 43 -8.27 22.10 -14.16
N PRO A 44 -7.36 21.48 -14.92
CA PRO A 44 -7.00 20.08 -14.74
C PRO A 44 -6.36 19.79 -13.37
N VAL A 45 -5.62 20.75 -12.77
CA VAL A 45 -5.02 20.59 -11.46
C VAL A 45 -6.10 20.56 -10.37
N ARG A 46 -7.09 21.44 -10.42
CA ARG A 46 -8.23 21.44 -9.47
C ARG A 46 -9.08 20.18 -9.57
N ASP A 47 -9.34 19.73 -10.79
CA ASP A 47 -10.05 18.46 -11.02
C ASP A 47 -9.28 17.27 -10.40
N ALA A 48 -7.96 17.23 -10.60
CA ALA A 48 -7.10 16.21 -10.01
C ALA A 48 -7.12 16.26 -8.47
N LEU A 49 -7.02 17.46 -7.89
CA LEU A 49 -7.06 17.65 -6.43
C LEU A 49 -8.41 17.23 -5.84
N GLY A 50 -9.53 17.54 -6.50
CA GLY A 50 -10.86 17.09 -6.07
C GLY A 50 -11.01 15.56 -6.08
N ARG A 51 -10.39 14.87 -7.04
CA ARG A 51 -10.36 13.40 -7.07
C ARG A 51 -9.49 12.83 -5.94
N LEU A 52 -8.33 13.44 -5.71
CA LEU A 52 -7.43 13.03 -4.63
C LEU A 52 -8.03 13.27 -3.24
N GLU A 53 -8.87 14.29 -3.09
CA GLU A 53 -9.66 14.52 -1.87
C GLU A 53 -10.69 13.41 -1.64
N GLN A 54 -11.39 12.98 -2.69
CA GLN A 54 -12.32 11.84 -2.62
C GLN A 54 -11.62 10.53 -2.25
N GLU A 55 -10.33 10.39 -2.59
CA GLU A 55 -9.49 9.26 -2.21
C GLU A 55 -8.86 9.41 -0.81
N GLY A 56 -9.09 10.54 -0.13
CA GLY A 56 -8.53 10.83 1.19
C GLY A 56 -7.02 11.12 1.18
N LEU A 57 -6.44 11.46 0.02
CA LEU A 57 -5.02 11.73 -0.14
C LEU A 57 -4.64 13.19 0.15
N VAL A 58 -5.60 14.09 -0.01
CA VAL A 58 -5.45 15.50 0.32
C VAL A 58 -6.72 16.01 1.02
N GLU A 59 -6.58 17.12 1.71
CA GLU A 59 -7.69 17.91 2.29
C GLU A 59 -7.68 19.30 1.67
N ILE A 60 -8.80 19.70 1.04
CA ILE A 60 -8.96 21.02 0.43
C ILE A 60 -9.70 21.92 1.42
N ARG A 61 -9.00 22.90 1.98
CA ARG A 61 -9.59 23.88 2.92
C ARG A 61 -9.80 25.20 2.22
N PRO A 62 -11.04 25.72 2.14
CA PRO A 62 -11.33 27.03 1.56
C PRO A 62 -10.42 28.12 2.17
N LYS A 63 -9.76 28.90 1.32
CA LYS A 63 -8.84 29.99 1.69
C LYS A 63 -7.53 29.57 2.41
N LYS A 64 -7.36 28.29 2.77
CA LYS A 64 -6.17 27.76 3.44
C LYS A 64 -5.29 26.91 2.52
N GLY A 65 -5.80 26.56 1.35
CA GLY A 65 -5.06 25.73 0.35
C GLY A 65 -5.37 24.24 0.46
N VAL A 66 -4.44 23.45 -0.01
CA VAL A 66 -4.53 22.00 -0.06
C VAL A 66 -3.44 21.41 0.81
N THR A 67 -3.79 20.47 1.67
CA THR A 67 -2.83 19.78 2.54
C THR A 67 -2.82 18.29 2.19
N VAL A 68 -1.64 17.69 2.05
CA VAL A 68 -1.50 16.23 1.96
C VAL A 68 -1.97 15.63 3.27
N THR A 69 -2.91 14.68 3.22
CA THR A 69 -3.44 14.05 4.44
C THR A 69 -2.31 13.43 5.26
N PRO A 70 -2.19 13.76 6.55
CA PRO A 70 -1.19 13.12 7.41
C PRO A 70 -1.45 11.61 7.50
N LEU A 71 -0.44 10.86 7.90
CA LEU A 71 -0.55 9.43 8.15
C LEU A 71 -0.05 9.17 9.58
N THR A 72 -0.98 8.90 10.48
CA THR A 72 -0.73 8.75 11.92
C THR A 72 -0.63 7.27 12.32
N VAL A 73 -0.16 6.99 13.55
CA VAL A 73 -0.20 5.64 14.13
C VAL A 73 -1.64 5.11 14.20
N THR A 74 -2.61 5.99 14.44
CA THR A 74 -4.03 5.61 14.43
C THR A 74 -4.48 5.14 13.05
N ASP A 75 -4.08 5.86 11.99
CA ASP A 75 -4.39 5.46 10.60
C ASP A 75 -3.76 4.10 10.26
N ILE A 76 -2.51 3.87 10.68
CA ILE A 76 -1.84 2.58 10.50
C ILE A 76 -2.64 1.45 11.16
N ASN A 77 -3.05 1.62 12.40
CA ASN A 77 -3.86 0.60 13.09
C ASN A 77 -5.19 0.34 12.35
N MET A 78 -5.89 1.38 11.88
CA MET A 78 -7.14 1.24 11.11
C MET A 78 -6.91 0.52 9.77
N ILE A 79 -5.81 0.81 9.06
CA ILE A 79 -5.43 0.11 7.82
C ILE A 79 -5.25 -1.39 8.09
N PHE A 80 -4.48 -1.75 9.11
CA PHE A 80 -4.23 -3.15 9.44
C PHE A 80 -5.46 -3.87 9.99
N GLU A 81 -6.36 -3.17 10.69
CA GLU A 81 -7.67 -3.72 11.09
C GLU A 81 -8.48 -4.14 9.88
N LEU A 82 -8.58 -3.30 8.85
CA LEU A 82 -9.29 -3.61 7.62
C LEU A 82 -8.61 -4.74 6.82
N ARG A 83 -7.28 -4.77 6.76
CA ARG A 83 -6.54 -5.88 6.14
C ARG A 83 -6.87 -7.21 6.83
N ARG A 84 -6.90 -7.22 8.16
CA ARG A 84 -7.23 -8.39 8.97
C ARG A 84 -8.68 -8.86 8.82
N LEU A 85 -9.59 -7.97 8.46
CA LEU A 85 -10.98 -8.32 8.14
C LEU A 85 -11.11 -8.89 6.72
N TYR A 86 -10.44 -8.31 5.74
CA TYR A 86 -10.65 -8.68 4.34
C TYR A 86 -9.81 -9.86 3.88
N GLU A 87 -8.51 -9.85 4.09
CA GLU A 87 -7.62 -10.83 3.47
C GLU A 87 -7.86 -12.26 3.97
N PRO A 88 -7.95 -12.53 5.28
CA PRO A 88 -8.30 -13.86 5.77
C PRO A 88 -9.70 -14.30 5.37
N PHE A 89 -10.69 -13.38 5.38
CA PHE A 89 -12.04 -13.67 4.93
C PHE A 89 -12.06 -14.11 3.46
N ILE A 90 -11.28 -13.45 2.60
CA ILE A 90 -11.17 -13.80 1.18
C ILE A 90 -10.54 -15.18 1.02
N LEU A 91 -9.46 -15.48 1.73
CA LEU A 91 -8.82 -16.79 1.68
C LEU A 91 -9.79 -17.90 2.11
N GLU A 92 -10.49 -17.70 3.22
CA GLU A 92 -11.40 -18.72 3.76
C GLU A 92 -12.61 -18.97 2.85
N ASN A 93 -13.18 -17.93 2.24
CA ASN A 93 -14.43 -18.04 1.49
C ASN A 93 -14.23 -18.11 -0.03
N TYR A 94 -13.16 -17.56 -0.56
CA TYR A 94 -12.89 -17.42 -2.00
C TYR A 94 -11.51 -17.93 -2.43
N GLY A 95 -10.76 -18.56 -1.52
CA GLY A 95 -9.41 -19.08 -1.82
C GLY A 95 -9.41 -20.07 -3.00
N HIS A 96 -10.48 -20.86 -3.16
CA HIS A 96 -10.66 -21.78 -4.28
C HIS A 96 -10.73 -21.08 -5.66
N LEU A 97 -10.86 -19.75 -5.71
CA LEU A 97 -10.83 -18.95 -6.93
C LEU A 97 -9.44 -18.38 -7.23
N LEU A 98 -8.46 -18.58 -6.35
CA LEU A 98 -7.10 -18.12 -6.58
C LEU A 98 -6.50 -18.81 -7.82
N PRO A 99 -5.81 -18.06 -8.71
CA PRO A 99 -5.18 -18.64 -9.89
C PRO A 99 -4.04 -19.60 -9.50
N ALA A 100 -4.19 -20.87 -9.78
CA ALA A 100 -3.21 -21.89 -9.39
C ALA A 100 -1.80 -21.63 -9.98
N GLU A 101 -1.74 -21.09 -11.19
CA GLU A 101 -0.48 -20.71 -11.84
C GLU A 101 0.24 -19.61 -11.02
N GLN A 102 -0.45 -18.54 -10.66
CA GLN A 102 0.12 -17.45 -9.87
C GLN A 102 0.51 -17.91 -8.45
N LEU A 103 -0.27 -18.79 -7.82
CA LEU A 103 0.10 -19.38 -6.53
C LEU A 103 1.44 -20.13 -6.62
N ASN A 104 1.63 -20.92 -7.69
CA ASN A 104 2.89 -21.62 -7.91
C ASN A 104 4.05 -20.66 -8.21
N GLU A 105 3.83 -19.62 -9.02
CA GLU A 105 4.84 -18.59 -9.30
C GLU A 105 5.30 -17.90 -8.00
N PHE A 106 4.37 -17.41 -7.18
CA PHE A 106 4.71 -16.82 -5.88
C PHE A 106 5.42 -17.82 -4.97
N TYR A 107 4.96 -19.07 -4.94
CA TYR A 107 5.60 -20.11 -4.14
C TYR A 107 7.07 -20.33 -4.54
N GLN A 108 7.37 -20.39 -5.84
CA GLN A 108 8.75 -20.52 -6.34
C GLN A 108 9.60 -19.29 -5.96
N ILE A 109 9.05 -18.08 -6.10
CA ILE A 109 9.76 -16.86 -5.73
C ILE A 109 10.06 -16.87 -4.23
N PHE A 110 9.07 -17.12 -3.38
CA PHE A 110 9.23 -17.15 -1.92
C PHE A 110 10.02 -18.36 -1.38
N GLN A 111 10.44 -19.29 -2.19
CA GLN A 111 11.42 -20.34 -1.79
C GLN A 111 12.86 -19.86 -1.84
N THR A 112 13.15 -18.82 -2.60
CA THR A 112 14.52 -18.38 -2.86
C THR A 112 14.66 -16.91 -2.43
N PRO A 113 15.02 -16.64 -1.17
CA PRO A 113 15.26 -15.29 -0.70
C PRO A 113 16.43 -14.65 -1.47
N PRO A 114 16.50 -13.31 -1.54
CA PRO A 114 17.61 -12.64 -2.20
C PRO A 114 18.95 -12.99 -1.53
N GLU A 115 20.00 -13.09 -2.33
CA GLU A 115 21.36 -13.50 -1.88
C GLU A 115 21.93 -12.56 -0.82
N ASP A 116 21.55 -11.28 -0.85
CA ASP A 116 21.98 -10.25 0.10
C ASP A 116 21.14 -10.19 1.39
N GLY A 117 20.18 -11.11 1.59
CA GLY A 117 19.37 -11.14 2.79
C GLY A 117 18.60 -9.84 3.06
N PHE A 118 18.18 -9.10 2.01
CA PHE A 118 17.50 -7.80 2.09
C PHE A 118 18.35 -6.64 2.63
N GLU A 119 19.68 -6.75 2.64
CA GLU A 119 20.56 -5.68 3.12
C GLU A 119 20.60 -4.47 2.18
N SER A 120 20.39 -4.68 0.87
CA SER A 120 20.34 -3.57 -0.09
C SER A 120 18.96 -2.93 -0.17
N GLU A 121 18.94 -1.62 -0.46
CA GLU A 121 17.71 -0.90 -0.77
C GLU A 121 16.94 -1.55 -1.94
N ARG A 122 17.68 -2.07 -2.93
CA ARG A 122 17.10 -2.72 -4.11
C ARG A 122 16.33 -3.98 -3.75
N SER A 123 16.90 -4.87 -2.93
CA SER A 123 16.25 -6.11 -2.51
C SER A 123 15.05 -5.84 -1.61
N SER A 124 15.15 -4.83 -0.75
CA SER A 124 14.05 -4.41 0.12
C SER A 124 12.88 -3.82 -0.68
N LEU A 125 13.15 -2.97 -1.69
CA LEU A 125 12.10 -2.43 -2.57
C LEU A 125 11.45 -3.53 -3.40
N ALA A 126 12.25 -4.44 -3.98
CA ALA A 126 11.73 -5.58 -4.72
C ALA A 126 10.83 -6.48 -3.86
N PHE A 127 11.17 -6.65 -2.58
CA PHE A 127 10.30 -7.36 -1.65
C PHE A 127 8.96 -6.64 -1.42
N TYR A 128 8.95 -5.33 -1.25
CA TYR A 128 7.70 -4.58 -1.07
C TYR A 128 6.78 -4.68 -2.28
N ASP A 129 7.33 -4.66 -3.49
CA ASP A 129 6.56 -4.85 -4.72
C ASP A 129 5.98 -6.28 -4.78
N LEU A 130 6.77 -7.27 -4.39
CA LEU A 130 6.36 -8.68 -4.34
C LEU A 130 5.26 -8.91 -3.28
N ASP A 131 5.44 -8.37 -2.08
CA ASP A 131 4.48 -8.40 -0.97
C ASP A 131 3.14 -7.80 -1.40
N GLU A 132 3.19 -6.63 -2.04
CA GLU A 132 1.98 -5.98 -2.55
C GLU A 132 1.29 -6.82 -3.63
N ALA A 133 2.03 -7.36 -4.58
CA ALA A 133 1.48 -8.19 -5.64
C ALA A 133 0.82 -9.46 -5.09
N PHE A 134 1.42 -10.09 -4.08
CA PHE A 134 0.85 -11.26 -3.40
C PHE A 134 -0.49 -10.95 -2.71
N HIS A 135 -0.55 -9.89 -1.89
CA HIS A 135 -1.78 -9.47 -1.24
C HIS A 135 -2.84 -9.01 -2.23
N ALA A 136 -2.44 -8.31 -3.30
CA ALA A 136 -3.34 -7.90 -4.36
C ALA A 136 -3.96 -9.09 -5.12
N MET A 137 -3.20 -10.13 -5.40
CA MET A 137 -3.70 -11.37 -6.03
C MET A 137 -4.83 -11.98 -5.19
N ILE A 138 -4.65 -12.07 -3.88
CA ILE A 138 -5.67 -12.59 -2.96
C ILE A 138 -6.95 -11.76 -3.05
N VAL A 139 -6.83 -10.45 -2.95
CA VAL A 139 -7.99 -9.55 -2.97
C VAL A 139 -8.69 -9.52 -4.33
N GLN A 140 -7.95 -9.58 -5.42
CA GLN A 140 -8.52 -9.58 -6.77
C GLN A 140 -9.27 -10.88 -7.10
N SER A 141 -8.97 -12.00 -6.45
CA SER A 141 -9.73 -13.25 -6.58
C SER A 141 -11.13 -13.17 -5.98
N CYS A 142 -11.39 -12.19 -5.10
CA CYS A 142 -12.70 -12.00 -4.49
C CYS A 142 -13.72 -11.53 -5.53
N PRO A 143 -14.86 -12.24 -5.73
CA PRO A 143 -15.88 -11.82 -6.69
C PRO A 143 -16.64 -10.56 -6.25
N ASN A 144 -16.60 -10.22 -4.95
CA ASN A 144 -17.28 -9.05 -4.42
C ASN A 144 -16.54 -7.74 -4.80
N VAL A 145 -17.11 -7.04 -5.79
CA VAL A 145 -16.56 -5.78 -6.30
C VAL A 145 -16.46 -4.68 -5.23
N TYR A 146 -17.30 -4.69 -4.21
CA TYR A 146 -17.27 -3.69 -3.15
C TYR A 146 -16.08 -3.92 -2.20
N ILE A 147 -15.75 -5.17 -1.90
CA ILE A 147 -14.55 -5.52 -1.15
C ILE A 147 -13.31 -5.07 -1.93
N ARG A 148 -13.20 -5.42 -3.22
CA ARG A 148 -12.06 -5.01 -4.05
C ARG A 148 -11.89 -3.50 -4.12
N ARG A 149 -12.98 -2.74 -4.31
CA ARG A 149 -12.94 -1.27 -4.39
C ARG A 149 -12.54 -0.63 -3.06
N SER A 150 -13.06 -1.11 -1.93
CA SER A 150 -12.68 -0.56 -0.62
C SER A 150 -11.22 -0.90 -0.27
N TYR A 151 -10.70 -2.02 -0.72
CA TYR A 151 -9.30 -2.40 -0.50
C TYR A 151 -8.30 -1.53 -1.26
N GLU A 152 -8.65 -0.93 -2.38
CA GLU A 152 -7.76 -0.02 -3.12
C GLU A 152 -7.31 1.20 -2.28
N MET A 153 -8.20 1.72 -1.44
CA MET A 153 -7.84 2.78 -0.49
C MET A 153 -6.82 2.28 0.54
N ILE A 154 -7.05 1.08 1.09
CA ILE A 154 -6.14 0.44 2.07
C ILE A 154 -4.76 0.25 1.45
N ARG A 155 -4.70 -0.27 0.23
CA ARG A 155 -3.48 -0.50 -0.54
C ARG A 155 -2.68 0.79 -0.71
N THR A 156 -3.33 1.86 -1.15
CA THR A 156 -2.70 3.16 -1.34
C THR A 156 -2.12 3.74 -0.05
N GLN A 157 -2.83 3.63 1.07
CA GLN A 157 -2.34 4.12 2.35
C GLN A 157 -1.18 3.27 2.90
N ASN A 158 -1.23 1.95 2.68
CA ASN A 158 -0.14 1.05 3.05
C ASN A 158 1.14 1.34 2.25
N GLU A 159 1.02 1.61 0.94
CA GLU A 159 2.13 2.03 0.08
C GLU A 159 2.74 3.36 0.58
N ARG A 160 1.91 4.37 0.88
CA ARG A 160 2.37 5.64 1.45
C ARG A 160 3.12 5.45 2.77
N PHE A 161 2.61 4.58 3.64
CA PHE A 161 3.26 4.30 4.91
C PHE A 161 4.66 3.70 4.71
N ARG A 162 4.82 2.76 3.77
CA ARG A 162 6.12 2.18 3.42
C ARG A 162 7.10 3.25 2.96
N HIS A 163 6.69 4.13 2.06
CA HIS A 163 7.52 5.25 1.60
C HIS A 163 7.86 6.24 2.71
N MET A 164 6.89 6.58 3.56
CA MET A 164 7.11 7.52 4.68
C MET A 164 8.17 7.00 5.64
N THR A 165 8.16 5.71 5.94
CA THR A 165 9.04 5.14 6.96
C THR A 165 10.40 4.70 6.43
N ALA A 166 10.57 4.51 5.12
CA ALA A 166 11.78 4.17 4.33
C ALA A 166 12.90 3.37 5.04
N ALA A 167 12.74 3.04 6.31
CA ALA A 167 13.71 2.31 7.11
C ALA A 167 13.57 0.81 6.84
N THR A 168 14.67 0.23 6.36
CA THR A 168 14.76 -1.19 6.12
C THR A 168 14.86 -1.95 7.44
N TYR A 169 13.83 -2.69 7.76
CA TYR A 169 13.83 -3.62 8.89
C TYR A 169 14.11 -5.02 8.36
N VAL A 170 15.38 -5.32 8.07
CA VAL A 170 15.84 -6.58 7.44
C VAL A 170 15.18 -7.79 8.08
N LYS A 171 15.25 -7.89 9.41
CA LYS A 171 14.65 -9.00 10.15
C LYS A 171 13.15 -9.18 9.88
N ARG A 172 12.39 -8.08 9.76
CA ARG A 172 10.95 -8.16 9.44
C ARG A 172 10.70 -8.64 8.01
N LEU A 173 11.57 -8.27 7.06
CA LEU A 173 11.47 -8.74 5.68
C LEU A 173 11.71 -10.24 5.59
N GLU A 174 12.72 -10.76 6.28
CA GLU A 174 12.99 -12.21 6.38
C GLU A 174 11.82 -12.99 6.99
N ASP A 175 11.29 -12.49 8.10
CA ASP A 175 10.13 -13.09 8.76
C ASP A 175 8.90 -13.08 7.84
N SER A 176 8.62 -11.96 7.16
CA SER A 176 7.53 -11.84 6.18
C SER A 176 7.68 -12.83 5.04
N TYR A 177 8.89 -12.98 4.53
CA TYR A 177 9.19 -13.89 3.44
C TYR A 177 8.82 -15.33 3.81
N THR A 178 9.22 -15.75 5.01
CA THR A 178 8.88 -17.07 5.56
C THR A 178 7.37 -17.22 5.79
N GLU A 179 6.72 -16.19 6.34
CA GLU A 179 5.27 -16.20 6.58
C GLU A 179 4.48 -16.33 5.28
N HIS A 180 4.86 -15.62 4.22
CA HIS A 180 4.21 -15.75 2.90
C HIS A 180 4.37 -17.15 2.33
N LEU A 181 5.54 -17.75 2.46
CA LEU A 181 5.77 -19.13 2.02
C LEU A 181 4.86 -20.12 2.75
N GLU A 182 4.63 -19.94 4.04
CA GLU A 182 3.72 -20.78 4.81
C GLU A 182 2.25 -20.60 4.41
N ILE A 183 1.83 -19.36 4.14
CA ILE A 183 0.48 -19.07 3.61
C ILE A 183 0.29 -19.75 2.25
N LEU A 184 1.28 -19.63 1.36
CA LEU A 184 1.25 -20.25 0.04
C LEU A 184 1.21 -21.77 0.10
N ARG A 185 1.93 -22.40 1.04
CA ARG A 185 1.85 -23.86 1.26
C ARG A 185 0.44 -24.31 1.63
N ALA A 186 -0.22 -23.56 2.52
CA ALA A 186 -1.60 -23.85 2.90
C ALA A 186 -2.57 -23.64 1.72
N CYS A 187 -2.38 -22.58 0.91
CA CYS A 187 -3.16 -22.34 -0.30
C CYS A 187 -3.00 -23.47 -1.33
N LEU A 188 -1.77 -23.91 -1.59
CA LEU A 188 -1.51 -25.02 -2.52
C LEU A 188 -2.04 -26.35 -2.04
N ALA A 189 -2.09 -26.56 -0.71
CA ALA A 189 -2.77 -27.70 -0.10
C ALA A 189 -4.30 -27.57 -0.07
N GLN A 190 -4.84 -26.43 -0.54
CA GLN A 190 -6.27 -26.07 -0.47
C GLN A 190 -6.84 -26.05 0.96
N ASP A 191 -5.99 -25.88 1.96
CA ASP A 191 -6.40 -25.65 3.35
C ASP A 191 -6.65 -24.16 3.58
N TRP A 192 -7.82 -23.71 3.14
CA TRP A 192 -8.21 -22.29 3.19
C TRP A 192 -8.35 -21.75 4.61
N LYS A 193 -8.65 -22.62 5.58
CA LYS A 193 -8.73 -22.23 7.00
C LYS A 193 -7.37 -21.99 7.58
N ASP A 194 -6.39 -22.87 7.32
CA ASP A 194 -5.00 -22.67 7.76
C ASP A 194 -4.39 -21.46 7.04
N ALA A 195 -4.63 -21.30 5.73
CA ALA A 195 -4.18 -20.14 4.97
C ALA A 195 -4.71 -18.83 5.58
N ALA A 196 -6.00 -18.77 5.93
CA ALA A 196 -6.62 -17.61 6.55
C ALA A 196 -6.04 -17.31 7.95
N GLU A 197 -5.79 -18.33 8.76
CA GLU A 197 -5.21 -18.16 10.10
C GLU A 197 -3.76 -17.66 10.02
N ARG A 198 -2.94 -18.24 9.13
CA ARG A 198 -1.57 -17.76 8.86
C ARG A 198 -1.56 -16.32 8.39
N MET A 199 -2.50 -15.93 7.53
CA MET A 199 -2.66 -14.56 7.07
C MET A 199 -3.02 -13.61 8.24
N ARG A 200 -3.90 -14.01 9.17
CA ARG A 200 -4.20 -13.21 10.38
C ARG A 200 -2.95 -12.95 11.22
N ILE A 201 -2.16 -13.99 11.43
CA ILE A 201 -0.90 -13.90 12.21
C ILE A 201 0.10 -13.00 11.48
N HIS A 202 0.29 -13.18 10.17
CA HIS A 202 1.17 -12.37 9.36
C HIS A 202 0.80 -10.87 9.41
N ILE A 203 -0.49 -10.54 9.22
CA ILE A 203 -0.97 -9.16 9.26
C ILE A 203 -0.76 -8.54 10.63
N GLU A 204 -0.99 -9.28 11.72
CA GLU A 204 -0.77 -8.76 13.08
C GLU A 204 0.70 -8.48 13.37
N LYS A 205 1.61 -9.37 12.99
CA LYS A 205 3.06 -9.13 13.10
C LYS A 205 3.50 -7.93 12.25
N SER A 206 2.95 -7.79 11.04
CA SER A 206 3.20 -6.66 10.16
C SER A 206 2.71 -5.35 10.77
N ARG A 207 1.53 -5.36 11.44
CA ARG A 207 0.99 -4.20 12.16
C ARG A 207 1.93 -3.74 13.27
N VAL A 208 2.38 -4.66 14.12
CA VAL A 208 3.30 -4.34 15.22
C VAL A 208 4.57 -3.68 14.67
N ALA A 209 5.22 -4.29 13.69
CA ALA A 209 6.41 -3.74 13.06
C ALA A 209 6.16 -2.37 12.37
N ALA A 210 4.97 -2.18 11.80
CA ALA A 210 4.60 -0.91 11.18
C ALA A 210 4.44 0.21 12.22
N VAL A 211 3.80 -0.08 13.35
CA VAL A 211 3.63 0.87 14.45
C VAL A 211 4.99 1.26 15.05
N ASP A 212 5.88 0.30 15.28
CA ASP A 212 7.23 0.56 15.80
C ASP A 212 8.02 1.49 14.86
N ARG A 213 7.97 1.24 13.54
CA ARG A 213 8.59 2.10 12.54
C ARG A 213 8.00 3.51 12.51
N ALA A 214 6.70 3.66 12.69
CA ALA A 214 6.06 4.97 12.76
C ALA A 214 6.57 5.78 13.97
N PHE A 215 6.72 5.14 15.12
CA PHE A 215 7.30 5.80 16.29
C PHE A 215 8.76 6.22 16.09
N GLU A 216 9.57 5.38 15.45
CA GLU A 216 10.96 5.73 15.12
C GLU A 216 11.04 6.90 14.14
N TYR A 217 10.17 6.90 13.11
CA TYR A 217 10.08 8.01 12.16
C TYR A 217 9.71 9.32 12.85
N MET A 218 8.69 9.31 13.71
CA MET A 218 8.25 10.51 14.45
C MET A 218 9.34 11.04 15.39
N LYS A 219 10.12 10.19 16.05
CA LYS A 219 11.25 10.62 16.87
C LYS A 219 12.29 11.36 16.05
N ARG A 220 12.67 10.80 14.88
CA ARG A 220 13.69 11.41 14.00
C ARG A 220 13.26 12.74 13.38
N THR A 221 11.96 12.97 13.19
CA THR A 221 11.44 14.20 12.59
C THR A 221 11.10 15.27 13.62
N ALA A 222 11.16 14.95 14.91
CA ALA A 222 10.96 15.89 16.02
C ALA A 222 12.28 16.50 16.54
N GLU A 223 13.43 15.97 16.13
CA GLU A 223 14.80 16.51 16.37
C GLU A 223 15.22 17.47 15.25
#